data_3c70cd97a4795ae056965a7a08557d59
#
_entry.id   3c70cd97a4795ae056965a7a08557d59
#
_cell.length_a   1.000
_cell.length_b   1.000
_cell.length_c   1.000
_cell.angle_alpha   90.00
_cell.angle_beta   90.00
_cell.angle_gamma   90.00
#
_symmetry.space_group_name_H-M   'P 1'
#
loop_
_entity.id
_entity.type
_entity.pdbx_description
1 polymer ?
#
loop_
_entity_poly.entity_id
_entity_poly.type
_entity_poly.pdbx_seq_one_letter_code
_entity_poly.pdbx_strand_id
1 'polypeptide(L)'
;EEAGKAFQRVLKRKKTGKGIVIDGYRNFLFLNQKGMPMTACYYTSTLRNIVKKYNKYHDEPLPKITPHILRHTFCTRLAQKNMNPKNLQYIMGHSSIMITLNLYAHASQTGANMEMRSLIA
;
A
#
# COMPACT_ATOMS: atom_id res chain seq x y z
N GLU A 1 5.66 -5.34 -13.14
CA GLU A 1 4.99 -5.26 -14.44
C GLU A 1 3.48 -4.99 -14.31
N GLU A 2 2.74 -5.75 -13.51
CA GLU A 2 1.29 -5.56 -13.32
C GLU A 2 0.91 -4.21 -12.69
N ALA A 3 1.66 -3.75 -11.68
CA ALA A 3 1.45 -2.46 -11.06
C ALA A 3 1.60 -1.31 -12.06
N GLY A 4 2.57 -1.39 -12.97
CA GLY A 4 2.76 -0.42 -14.05
C GLY A 4 1.57 -0.41 -15.02
N LYS A 5 1.07 -1.58 -15.40
CA LYS A 5 -0.13 -1.71 -16.25
C LYS A 5 -1.38 -1.14 -15.56
N ALA A 6 -1.54 -1.40 -14.25
CA ALA A 6 -2.64 -0.84 -13.47
C ALA A 6 -2.56 0.70 -13.40
N PHE A 7 -1.37 1.25 -13.18
CA PHE A 7 -1.14 2.68 -13.16
C PHE A 7 -1.45 3.34 -14.51
N GLN A 8 -1.00 2.73 -15.61
CA GLN A 8 -1.32 3.20 -16.96
C GLN A 8 -2.84 3.20 -17.24
N ARG A 9 -3.57 2.19 -16.75
CA ARG A 9 -5.05 2.17 -16.84
C ARG A 9 -5.69 3.32 -16.07
N VAL A 10 -5.18 3.66 -14.89
CA VAL A 10 -5.65 4.82 -14.10
C VAL A 10 -5.40 6.11 -14.85
N LEU A 11 -4.19 6.29 -15.41
CA LEU A 11 -3.85 7.47 -16.19
C LEU A 11 -4.75 7.64 -17.43
N LYS A 12 -5.00 6.55 -18.17
CA LYS A 12 -5.90 6.57 -19.34
C LYS A 12 -7.36 6.89 -18.98
N ARG A 13 -7.81 6.50 -17.79
CA ARG A 13 -9.17 6.78 -17.30
C ARG A 13 -9.30 8.14 -16.62
N LYS A 14 -8.20 8.84 -16.42
CA LYS A 14 -8.20 10.16 -15.79
C LYS A 14 -9.04 11.11 -16.62
N LYS A 15 -10.32 11.24 -16.28
CA LYS A 15 -11.10 12.41 -16.66
C LYS A 15 -10.43 13.57 -15.97
N THR A 16 -9.80 14.43 -16.73
CA THR A 16 -9.13 15.62 -16.22
C THR A 16 -10.14 16.41 -15.41
N GLY A 17 -10.05 16.32 -14.07
CA GLY A 17 -10.73 17.24 -13.18
C GLY A 17 -10.13 18.62 -13.41
N LYS A 18 -10.60 19.30 -14.46
CA LYS A 18 -10.15 20.64 -14.78
C LYS A 18 -10.46 21.53 -13.58
N GLY A 19 -9.44 22.04 -12.94
CA GLY A 19 -9.54 23.19 -12.06
C GLY A 19 -9.79 22.93 -10.57
N ILE A 20 -9.87 21.67 -10.09
CA ILE A 20 -10.04 21.46 -8.65
C ILE A 20 -8.71 21.74 -7.95
N VAL A 21 -8.75 22.70 -7.03
CA VAL A 21 -7.66 23.06 -6.13
C VAL A 21 -8.11 22.76 -4.71
N ILE A 22 -7.34 21.97 -3.97
CA ILE A 22 -7.56 21.67 -2.55
C ILE A 22 -6.23 21.92 -1.84
N ASP A 23 -6.23 22.80 -0.86
CA ASP A 23 -5.05 23.21 -0.09
C ASP A 23 -3.84 23.60 -0.98
N GLY A 24 -4.11 24.26 -2.13
CA GLY A 24 -3.10 24.67 -3.10
C GLY A 24 -2.65 23.55 -4.07
N TYR A 25 -3.06 22.32 -3.87
CA TYR A 25 -2.72 21.18 -4.72
C TYR A 25 -3.68 21.03 -5.89
N ARG A 26 -3.15 20.62 -7.03
CA ARG A 26 -3.88 20.40 -8.30
C ARG A 26 -3.52 19.03 -8.89
N ASN A 27 -4.24 18.65 -9.95
CA ASN A 27 -3.92 17.46 -10.75
C ASN A 27 -3.97 16.14 -9.96
N PHE A 28 -4.94 16.00 -9.05
CA PHE A 28 -5.15 14.76 -8.33
C PHE A 28 -5.28 13.56 -9.27
N LEU A 29 -4.59 12.48 -8.94
CA LEU A 29 -4.58 11.25 -9.76
C LEU A 29 -5.85 10.43 -9.60
N PHE A 30 -6.34 10.29 -8.38
CA PHE A 30 -7.49 9.46 -8.05
C PHE A 30 -8.72 10.32 -7.80
N LEU A 31 -9.65 10.25 -8.74
CA LEU A 31 -10.91 10.99 -8.71
C LEU A 31 -12.09 10.02 -8.62
N ASN A 32 -13.13 10.43 -7.93
CA ASN A 32 -14.41 9.72 -7.91
C ASN A 32 -15.22 10.00 -9.20
N GLN A 33 -16.42 9.40 -9.31
CA GLN A 33 -17.27 9.58 -10.48
C GLN A 33 -17.71 11.05 -10.72
N LYS A 34 -17.71 11.86 -9.65
CA LYS A 34 -18.03 13.30 -9.70
C LYS A 34 -16.80 14.17 -10.01
N GLY A 35 -15.63 13.56 -10.26
CA GLY A 35 -14.39 14.27 -10.54
C GLY A 35 -13.69 14.84 -9.31
N MET A 36 -14.17 14.55 -8.08
CA MET A 36 -13.54 15.00 -6.83
C MET A 36 -12.45 14.03 -6.39
N PRO A 37 -11.37 14.49 -5.74
CA PRO A 37 -10.36 13.62 -5.15
C PRO A 37 -10.95 12.60 -4.18
N MET A 38 -10.47 11.37 -4.26
CA MET A 38 -10.88 10.31 -3.36
C MET A 38 -10.30 10.52 -1.97
N THR A 39 -11.14 10.42 -0.95
CA THR A 39 -10.75 10.55 0.46
C THR A 39 -10.29 9.23 1.08
N ALA A 40 -9.58 9.28 2.20
CA ALA A 40 -9.18 8.10 2.97
C ALA A 40 -10.39 7.22 3.37
N CYS A 41 -11.52 7.86 3.72
CA CYS A 41 -12.76 7.16 4.05
C CYS A 41 -13.30 6.36 2.86
N TYR A 42 -13.20 6.88 1.64
CA TYR A 42 -13.62 6.17 0.43
C TYR A 42 -12.83 4.86 0.24
N TYR A 43 -11.50 4.91 0.35
CA TYR A 43 -10.66 3.71 0.24
C TYR A 43 -10.96 2.68 1.34
N THR A 44 -11.11 3.15 2.57
CA THR A 44 -11.41 2.28 3.72
C THR A 44 -12.76 1.56 3.55
N SER A 45 -13.80 2.29 3.13
CA SER A 45 -15.12 1.70 2.91
C SER A 45 -15.13 0.74 1.71
N THR A 46 -14.42 1.08 0.63
CA THR A 46 -14.29 0.22 -0.56
C THR A 46 -13.61 -1.10 -0.21
N LEU A 47 -12.47 -1.07 0.49
CA LEU A 47 -11.77 -2.27 0.92
C LEU A 47 -12.63 -3.13 1.85
N ARG A 48 -13.32 -2.51 2.80
CA ARG A 48 -14.26 -3.22 3.68
C ARG A 48 -15.35 -3.96 2.90
N ASN A 49 -15.93 -3.29 1.92
CA ASN A 49 -16.99 -3.89 1.08
C ASN A 49 -16.45 -5.04 0.22
N ILE A 50 -15.23 -4.92 -0.31
CA ILE A 50 -14.57 -6.00 -1.06
C ILE A 50 -14.37 -7.22 -0.15
N VAL A 51 -13.79 -7.03 1.04
CA VAL A 51 -13.58 -8.11 2.02
C VAL A 51 -14.90 -8.74 2.43
N LYS A 52 -15.91 -7.93 2.75
CA LYS A 52 -17.25 -8.42 3.09
C LYS A 52 -17.86 -9.26 1.98
N LYS A 53 -17.73 -8.81 0.73
CA LYS A 53 -18.23 -9.56 -0.44
C LYS A 53 -17.48 -10.87 -0.63
N TYR A 54 -16.15 -10.87 -0.49
CA TYR A 54 -15.33 -12.08 -0.59
C TYR A 54 -15.76 -13.11 0.47
N ASN A 55 -15.81 -12.69 1.73
CA ASN A 55 -16.12 -13.55 2.88
C ASN A 55 -17.55 -14.14 2.83
N LYS A 56 -18.45 -13.56 2.02
CA LYS A 56 -19.78 -14.10 1.81
C LYS A 56 -19.78 -15.36 0.92
N TYR A 57 -18.79 -15.52 0.05
CA TYR A 57 -18.74 -16.56 -0.97
C TYR A 57 -17.56 -17.54 -0.82
N HIS A 58 -16.79 -17.41 0.26
CA HIS A 58 -15.59 -18.25 0.49
C HIS A 58 -15.57 -18.70 1.94
N ASP A 59 -15.23 -19.99 2.16
CA ASP A 59 -15.18 -20.59 3.50
C ASP A 59 -13.97 -20.08 4.31
N GLU A 60 -12.88 -19.72 3.64
CA GLU A 60 -11.73 -19.09 4.27
C GLU A 60 -11.84 -17.56 4.22
N PRO A 61 -12.21 -16.91 5.35
CA PRO A 61 -12.43 -15.48 5.34
C PRO A 61 -11.11 -14.70 5.29
N LEU A 62 -11.09 -13.67 4.47
CA LEU A 62 -10.02 -12.68 4.49
C LEU A 62 -10.06 -11.87 5.79
N PRO A 63 -8.90 -11.55 6.38
CA PRO A 63 -8.82 -10.66 7.53
C PRO A 63 -9.25 -9.24 7.15
N LYS A 64 -9.42 -8.38 8.16
CA LYS A 64 -9.67 -6.96 7.94
C LYS A 64 -8.52 -6.34 7.13
N ILE A 65 -8.82 -5.79 5.95
CA ILE A 65 -7.85 -5.10 5.10
C ILE A 65 -8.13 -3.60 5.13
N THR A 66 -7.08 -2.81 5.39
CA THR A 66 -7.12 -1.35 5.38
C THR A 66 -6.03 -0.79 4.46
N PRO A 67 -6.13 0.47 4.00
CA PRO A 67 -5.05 1.11 3.24
C PRO A 67 -3.71 1.08 3.97
N HIS A 68 -3.74 1.21 5.31
CA HIS A 68 -2.54 1.17 6.14
C HIS A 68 -1.88 -0.22 6.14
N ILE A 69 -2.67 -1.29 6.24
CA ILE A 69 -2.17 -2.67 6.14
C ILE A 69 -1.54 -2.93 4.78
N LEU A 70 -2.17 -2.48 3.69
CA LEU A 70 -1.61 -2.62 2.34
C LEU A 70 -0.28 -1.86 2.20
N ARG A 71 -0.23 -0.63 2.71
CA ARG A 71 1.01 0.17 2.75
C ARG A 71 2.11 -0.54 3.55
N HIS A 72 1.78 -1.05 4.73
CA HIS A 72 2.72 -1.77 5.59
C HIS A 72 3.24 -3.04 4.89
N THR A 73 2.36 -3.84 4.31
CA THR A 73 2.72 -5.05 3.56
C THR A 73 3.65 -4.73 2.38
N PHE A 74 3.37 -3.68 1.62
CA PHE A 74 4.22 -3.24 0.52
C PHE A 74 5.62 -2.87 1.02
N CYS A 75 5.69 -2.07 2.09
CA CYS A 75 6.93 -1.62 2.68
C CYS A 75 7.77 -2.79 3.21
N THR A 76 7.15 -3.72 3.95
CA THR A 76 7.81 -4.92 4.48
C THR A 76 8.36 -5.81 3.37
N ARG A 77 7.59 -6.02 2.29
CA ARG A 77 8.05 -6.81 1.13
C ARG A 77 9.27 -6.19 0.44
N LEU A 78 9.35 -4.86 0.35
CA LEU A 78 10.52 -4.19 -0.21
C LEU A 78 11.72 -4.27 0.74
N ALA A 79 11.51 -4.16 2.04
CA ALA A 79 12.55 -4.35 3.04
C ALA A 79 13.12 -5.78 2.99
N GLN A 80 12.26 -6.81 2.90
CA GLN A 80 12.67 -8.21 2.73
C GLN A 80 13.47 -8.46 1.43
N LYS A 81 13.26 -7.65 0.40
CA LYS A 81 14.05 -7.67 -0.84
C LYS A 81 15.33 -6.82 -0.77
N ASN A 82 15.75 -6.44 0.45
CA ASN A 82 16.95 -5.64 0.70
C ASN A 82 16.96 -4.29 -0.04
N MET A 83 15.81 -3.67 -0.24
CA MET A 83 15.74 -2.32 -0.78
C MET A 83 16.47 -1.35 0.16
N ASN A 84 17.27 -0.44 -0.37
CA ASN A 84 17.96 0.56 0.46
C ASN A 84 16.96 1.33 1.35
N PRO A 85 17.19 1.41 2.68
CA PRO A 85 16.24 2.05 3.61
C PRO A 85 15.94 3.51 3.29
N LYS A 86 16.92 4.27 2.79
CA LYS A 86 16.73 5.67 2.39
C LYS A 86 15.78 5.80 1.19
N ASN A 87 15.97 4.94 0.20
CA ASN A 87 15.10 4.91 -0.98
C ASN A 87 13.68 4.51 -0.58
N LEU A 88 13.55 3.53 0.32
CA LEU A 88 12.24 3.10 0.84
C LEU A 88 11.58 4.23 1.65
N GLN A 89 12.32 4.94 2.50
CA GLN A 89 11.84 6.11 3.22
C GLN A 89 11.25 7.15 2.26
N TYR A 90 12.00 7.47 1.20
CA TYR A 90 11.59 8.45 0.19
C TYR A 90 10.31 8.03 -0.53
N ILE A 91 10.25 6.79 -1.05
CA ILE A 91 9.08 6.25 -1.76
C ILE A 91 7.85 6.23 -0.87
N MET A 92 8.01 5.88 0.40
CA MET A 92 6.94 5.80 1.37
C MET A 92 6.53 7.17 1.93
N GLY A 93 7.35 8.21 1.76
CA GLY A 93 7.11 9.52 2.36
C GLY A 93 7.13 9.47 3.89
N HIS A 94 7.99 8.63 4.48
CA HIS A 94 8.13 8.59 5.93
C HIS A 94 8.93 9.80 6.44
N SER A 95 8.37 10.54 7.38
CA SER A 95 9.01 11.72 8.00
C SER A 95 10.28 11.37 8.76
N SER A 96 10.35 10.16 9.34
CA SER A 96 11.53 9.66 10.05
C SER A 96 12.03 8.36 9.44
N ILE A 97 13.36 8.22 9.31
CA ILE A 97 14.01 6.99 8.88
C ILE A 97 13.76 5.83 9.86
N MET A 98 13.55 6.13 11.15
CA MET A 98 13.30 5.13 12.17
C MET A 98 12.04 4.31 11.88
N ILE A 99 11.01 4.94 11.32
CA ILE A 99 9.78 4.23 10.89
C ILE A 99 10.12 3.17 9.85
N THR A 100 11.03 3.49 8.93
CA THR A 100 11.48 2.55 7.89
C THR A 100 12.38 1.46 8.48
N LEU A 101 13.36 1.82 9.32
CA LEU A 101 14.31 0.87 9.91
C LEU A 101 13.64 -0.17 10.80
N ASN A 102 12.58 0.19 11.52
CA ASN A 102 11.79 -0.77 12.29
C ASN A 102 11.23 -1.92 11.45
N LEU A 103 10.89 -1.64 10.17
CA LEU A 103 10.43 -2.68 9.25
C LEU A 103 11.56 -3.66 8.85
N TYR A 104 12.79 -3.17 8.75
CA TYR A 104 13.97 -4.02 8.51
C TYR A 104 14.30 -4.88 9.72
N ALA A 105 14.19 -4.33 10.93
CA ALA A 105 14.42 -5.10 12.15
C ALA A 105 13.44 -6.30 12.24
N HIS A 106 12.16 -6.10 11.95
CA HIS A 106 11.18 -7.19 11.90
C HIS A 106 11.47 -8.20 10.78
N ALA A 107 11.86 -7.74 9.60
CA ALA A 107 12.23 -8.60 8.47
C ALA A 107 13.47 -9.45 8.80
N SER A 108 14.49 -8.86 9.43
CA SER A 108 15.71 -9.55 9.89
C SER A 108 15.44 -10.59 10.97
N GLN A 109 14.56 -10.30 11.93
CA GLN A 109 14.18 -11.27 12.97
C GLN A 109 13.52 -12.51 12.39
N THR A 110 12.63 -12.35 11.41
CA THR A 110 11.98 -13.48 10.74
C THR A 110 13.00 -14.29 9.92
N GLY A 111 13.91 -13.62 9.22
CA GLY A 111 15.02 -14.25 8.49
C GLY A 111 15.97 -15.00 9.40
N ALA A 112 16.43 -14.39 10.50
CA ALA A 112 17.31 -15.00 11.48
C ALA A 112 16.67 -16.25 12.14
N ASN A 113 15.39 -16.22 12.45
CA ASN A 113 14.67 -17.37 13.00
C ASN A 113 14.55 -18.54 11.99
N MET A 114 14.36 -18.23 10.70
CA MET A 114 14.34 -19.25 9.64
C MET A 114 15.72 -19.87 9.44
N GLU A 115 16.76 -19.03 9.40
CA GLU A 115 18.15 -19.46 9.23
C GLU A 115 18.62 -20.30 10.43
N MET A 116 18.31 -19.87 11.65
CA MET A 116 18.58 -20.65 12.86
C MET A 116 17.92 -22.02 12.82
N ARG A 117 16.65 -22.11 12.43
CA ARG A 117 15.95 -23.40 12.31
C ARG A 117 16.58 -24.31 11.27
N SER A 118 17.08 -23.78 10.16
CA SER A 118 17.75 -24.57 9.11
C SER A 118 19.12 -25.08 9.54
N LEU A 119 19.79 -24.42 10.51
CA LEU A 119 21.09 -24.82 11.04
C LEU A 119 20.98 -25.85 12.18
N ILE A 120 19.83 -25.94 12.83
CA ILE A 120 19.58 -26.84 13.96
C ILE A 120 18.85 -28.14 13.51
N ALA A 121 18.31 -28.15 12.31
CA ALA A 121 17.64 -29.32 11.71
C ALA A 121 18.62 -30.22 11.00
#